data_b49eba990c4860c574ac06330fe5bd9f
#
_entry.id   b49eba990c4860c574ac06330fe5bd9f
#
_cell.length_a   1.000
_cell.length_b   1.000
_cell.length_c   1.000
_cell.angle_alpha   90.00
_cell.angle_beta   90.00
_cell.angle_gamma   90.00
#
_symmetry.space_group_name_H-M   'P 1'
#
loop_
_entity.id
_entity.type
_entity.pdbx_description
1 polymer ?
#
loop_
_entity_poly.entity_id
_entity_poly.type
_entity_poly.pdbx_seq_one_letter_code
_entity_poly.pdbx_strand_id
1 'polypeptide(L)'
;HQEKQESQDGRILEYSNYNIRVSSKRNVYGEKFVLRLLKKNEDIRQIFDVGFPNDEELVRKSFNKKNCITIVAAPTGEGKTTTLYSIIDYLNRPQINITTIEDPVEIRIDGLNQIEVDAKASFSSSLRTVLRQDPDIILVGEIRDRETAEIAMQAGQTGHYVLSTIHTIDSIEVITRLRKMGMSNYDISSILATSVSQRLVRKICPYCAKERDFTDKEKEIINKIGEKYNTKFDFKGKKTYEPVGCKKCNQSGYLNRIGIFEVLNIDDEVRDLIARDGSSMEIRAKALELGYKPLVIDGLKK
;
A
#
# COMPACT_ATOMS: atom_id res chain seq x y z
N HIS A 1 5.63 -34.82 -4.24
CA HIS A 1 6.92 -34.32 -4.75
C HIS A 1 7.97 -35.41 -4.70
N GLN A 2 8.48 -35.78 -5.87
CA GLN A 2 9.54 -36.82 -5.99
C GLN A 2 10.94 -36.20 -5.97
N GLU A 3 11.07 -34.91 -6.34
CA GLU A 3 12.34 -34.21 -6.32
C GLU A 3 12.57 -33.56 -4.94
N LYS A 4 13.71 -33.90 -4.31
CA LYS A 4 14.07 -33.45 -2.95
C LYS A 4 15.31 -32.58 -2.91
N GLN A 5 15.96 -32.35 -4.03
CA GLN A 5 17.23 -31.61 -4.08
C GLN A 5 17.03 -30.15 -4.39
N GLU A 6 16.00 -29.79 -5.15
CA GLU A 6 15.68 -28.41 -5.52
C GLU A 6 14.63 -27.77 -4.59
N SER A 7 14.68 -26.46 -4.49
CA SER A 7 13.63 -25.69 -3.83
C SER A 7 12.34 -25.78 -4.64
N GLN A 8 11.22 -26.00 -3.99
CA GLN A 8 9.92 -26.12 -4.66
C GLN A 8 8.91 -25.19 -4.03
N ASP A 9 8.15 -24.51 -4.87
CA ASP A 9 7.01 -23.73 -4.49
C ASP A 9 5.73 -24.36 -5.06
N GLY A 10 4.65 -24.33 -4.29
CA GLY A 10 3.37 -24.89 -4.68
C GLY A 10 2.22 -24.30 -3.91
N ARG A 11 1.00 -24.64 -4.35
CA ARG A 11 -0.22 -24.22 -3.68
C ARG A 11 -1.12 -25.42 -3.43
N ILE A 12 -1.75 -25.43 -2.26
CA ILE A 12 -2.88 -26.29 -1.96
C ILE A 12 -4.10 -25.38 -2.03
N LEU A 13 -4.87 -25.57 -3.09
CA LEU A 13 -6.17 -24.91 -3.27
C LEU A 13 -7.20 -25.76 -2.53
N GLU A 14 -8.11 -25.12 -1.79
CA GLU A 14 -9.24 -25.82 -1.16
C GLU A 14 -8.94 -26.65 0.11
N TYR A 15 -8.14 -26.11 0.99
CA TYR A 15 -8.06 -26.64 2.34
C TYR A 15 -8.97 -25.85 3.29
N SER A 16 -10.20 -26.33 3.51
CA SER A 16 -11.21 -25.65 4.32
C SER A 16 -11.42 -24.20 3.82
N ASN A 17 -11.34 -23.21 4.69
CA ASN A 17 -11.46 -21.78 4.37
C ASN A 17 -10.12 -21.12 4.01
N TYR A 18 -9.10 -21.91 3.65
CA TYR A 18 -7.76 -21.39 3.35
C TYR A 18 -7.23 -21.93 2.02
N ASN A 19 -6.52 -21.09 1.30
CA ASN A 19 -5.51 -21.49 0.34
C ASN A 19 -4.16 -21.53 1.05
N ILE A 20 -3.34 -22.54 0.77
CA ILE A 20 -2.04 -22.68 1.44
C ILE A 20 -0.94 -22.57 0.39
N ARG A 21 -0.08 -21.57 0.54
CA ARG A 21 1.17 -21.51 -0.23
C ARG A 21 2.23 -22.29 0.51
N VAL A 22 2.88 -23.21 -0.20
CA VAL A 22 3.91 -24.10 0.35
C VAL A 22 5.22 -23.78 -0.34
N SER A 23 6.25 -23.53 0.44
CA SER A 23 7.63 -23.44 -0.05
C SER A 23 8.47 -24.49 0.66
N SER A 24 9.23 -25.28 -0.08
CA SER A 24 10.14 -26.28 0.48
C SER A 24 11.57 -26.02 0.05
N LYS A 25 12.49 -26.28 0.96
CA LYS A 25 13.93 -26.23 0.70
C LYS A 25 14.67 -27.22 1.59
N ARG A 26 15.60 -27.96 1.00
CA ARG A 26 16.51 -28.83 1.76
C ARG A 26 17.49 -28.01 2.60
N ASN A 27 17.72 -28.43 3.82
CA ASN A 27 18.77 -27.95 4.70
C ASN A 27 19.58 -29.15 5.25
N VAL A 28 20.55 -28.88 6.14
CA VAL A 28 21.44 -29.93 6.69
C VAL A 28 20.71 -30.95 7.58
N TYR A 29 19.51 -30.68 8.04
CA TYR A 29 18.69 -31.54 8.90
C TYR A 29 17.53 -32.22 8.18
N GLY A 30 17.36 -31.97 6.85
CA GLY A 30 16.27 -32.52 6.05
C GLY A 30 15.56 -31.44 5.20
N GLU A 31 14.26 -31.57 4.99
CA GLU A 31 13.48 -30.59 4.27
C GLU A 31 12.79 -29.63 5.24
N LYS A 32 12.93 -28.33 4.95
CA LYS A 32 12.17 -27.27 5.62
C LYS A 32 10.97 -26.89 4.77
N PHE A 33 9.80 -26.92 5.35
CA PHE A 33 8.57 -26.42 4.74
C PHE A 33 8.14 -25.11 5.39
N VAL A 34 7.73 -24.16 4.56
CA VAL A 34 7.06 -22.92 5.00
C VAL A 34 5.66 -22.92 4.42
N LEU A 35 4.67 -22.90 5.28
CA LEU A 35 3.26 -22.88 4.93
C LEU A 35 2.68 -21.51 5.23
N ARG A 36 2.18 -20.82 4.20
CA ARG A 36 1.44 -19.56 4.38
C ARG A 36 -0.04 -19.82 4.18
N LEU A 37 -0.82 -19.62 5.20
CA LEU A 37 -2.28 -19.73 5.17
C LEU A 37 -2.86 -18.43 4.63
N LEU A 38 -3.56 -18.50 3.50
CA LEU A 38 -4.29 -17.39 2.89
C LEU A 38 -5.78 -17.70 3.06
N LYS A 39 -6.48 -16.87 3.82
CA LYS A 39 -7.91 -17.06 4.06
C LYS A 39 -8.68 -16.84 2.76
N LYS A 40 -9.61 -17.76 2.45
CA LYS A 40 -10.54 -17.62 1.34
C LYS A 40 -11.63 -16.62 1.69
N ASN A 41 -12.17 -15.93 0.69
CA ASN A 41 -13.34 -15.08 0.83
C ASN A 41 -13.19 -14.02 1.94
N GLU A 42 -12.07 -13.33 2.00
CA GLU A 42 -12.07 -12.04 2.67
C GLU A 42 -12.77 -11.06 1.73
N ASP A 43 -13.89 -10.49 2.20
CA ASP A 43 -14.53 -9.40 1.49
C ASP A 43 -13.55 -8.25 1.32
N ILE A 44 -13.58 -7.63 0.14
CA ILE A 44 -12.76 -6.46 -0.12
C ILE A 44 -13.21 -5.37 0.86
N ARG A 45 -12.29 -4.85 1.62
CA ARG A 45 -12.59 -3.77 2.55
C ARG A 45 -12.72 -2.47 1.79
N GLN A 46 -13.69 -1.67 2.15
CA GLN A 46 -13.78 -0.31 1.64
C GLN A 46 -12.56 0.52 2.05
N ILE A 47 -12.24 1.54 1.28
CA ILE A 47 -11.02 2.33 1.47
C ILE A 47 -10.92 2.98 2.86
N PHE A 48 -12.04 3.36 3.45
CA PHE A 48 -12.07 3.90 4.82
C PHE A 48 -11.94 2.82 5.89
N ASP A 49 -12.39 1.59 5.62
CA ASP A 49 -12.29 0.46 6.56
C ASP A 49 -10.87 -0.08 6.69
N VAL A 50 -10.03 0.10 5.68
CA VAL A 50 -8.59 -0.21 5.80
C VAL A 50 -7.85 0.83 6.63
N GLY A 51 -8.50 1.95 6.95
CA GLY A 51 -7.97 3.06 7.75
C GLY A 51 -7.46 4.23 6.92
N PHE A 52 -7.74 4.31 5.62
CA PHE A 52 -7.43 5.52 4.86
C PHE A 52 -8.11 6.74 5.52
N PRO A 53 -7.50 7.94 5.52
CA PRO A 53 -8.12 9.12 6.10
C PRO A 53 -9.57 9.29 5.62
N ASN A 54 -10.50 9.50 6.56
CA ASN A 54 -11.92 9.66 6.26
C ASN A 54 -12.18 11.07 5.65
N ASP A 55 -11.74 11.22 4.42
CA ASP A 55 -11.78 12.45 3.63
C ASP A 55 -12.03 12.08 2.17
N GLU A 56 -13.28 12.19 1.72
CA GLU A 56 -13.69 11.85 0.36
C GLU A 56 -13.00 12.72 -0.69
N GLU A 57 -12.72 13.98 -0.37
CA GLU A 57 -12.02 14.88 -1.29
C GLU A 57 -10.58 14.42 -1.49
N LEU A 58 -9.89 14.01 -0.42
CA LEU A 58 -8.56 13.42 -0.49
C LEU A 58 -8.57 12.14 -1.31
N VAL A 59 -9.54 11.24 -1.10
CA VAL A 59 -9.69 10.00 -1.88
C VAL A 59 -9.88 10.33 -3.36
N ARG A 60 -10.79 11.24 -3.69
CA ARG A 60 -11.06 11.66 -5.06
C ARG A 60 -9.84 12.32 -5.70
N LYS A 61 -9.15 13.22 -4.99
CA LYS A 61 -7.93 13.89 -5.45
C LYS A 61 -6.81 12.88 -5.69
N SER A 62 -6.71 11.83 -4.88
CA SER A 62 -5.61 10.87 -4.93
C SER A 62 -5.83 9.75 -5.96
N PHE A 63 -7.06 9.31 -6.17
CA PHE A 63 -7.31 8.07 -6.92
C PHE A 63 -8.23 8.24 -8.14
N ASN A 64 -9.05 9.28 -8.23
CA ASN A 64 -9.84 9.53 -9.46
C ASN A 64 -8.98 10.27 -10.50
N LYS A 65 -8.06 9.54 -11.08
CA LYS A 65 -7.02 10.04 -12.00
C LYS A 65 -7.03 9.28 -13.32
N LYS A 66 -6.38 9.86 -14.33
CA LYS A 66 -6.14 9.24 -15.64
C LYS A 66 -4.72 9.59 -16.09
N ASN A 67 -4.16 8.78 -16.98
CA ASN A 67 -2.89 9.05 -17.65
C ASN A 67 -1.76 9.33 -16.65
N CYS A 68 -1.63 8.47 -15.63
CA CYS A 68 -0.64 8.67 -14.59
C CYS A 68 -0.39 7.38 -13.81
N ILE A 69 0.54 7.44 -12.86
CA ILE A 69 0.82 6.36 -11.93
C ILE A 69 0.56 6.80 -10.48
N THR A 70 -0.09 5.93 -9.73
CA THR A 70 -0.18 6.01 -8.27
C THR A 70 0.56 4.84 -7.64
N ILE A 71 1.41 5.10 -6.67
CA ILE A 71 2.26 4.10 -6.03
C ILE A 71 1.95 4.01 -4.54
N VAL A 72 1.65 2.78 -4.08
CA VAL A 72 1.49 2.47 -2.65
C VAL A 72 2.80 1.88 -2.13
N ALA A 73 3.40 2.57 -1.19
CA ALA A 73 4.69 2.24 -0.61
C ALA A 73 4.55 1.70 0.82
N ALA A 74 5.15 0.58 1.09
CA ALA A 74 5.30 0.03 2.44
C ALA A 74 6.27 -1.17 2.45
N PRO A 75 6.84 -1.54 3.59
CA PRO A 75 7.49 -2.83 3.77
C PRO A 75 6.56 -4.01 3.53
N THR A 76 7.15 -5.21 3.51
CA THR A 76 6.38 -6.45 3.39
C THR A 76 5.48 -6.66 4.61
N GLY A 77 4.24 -7.10 4.39
CA GLY A 77 3.28 -7.40 5.47
C GLY A 77 2.53 -6.20 6.05
N GLU A 78 2.70 -5.02 5.47
CA GLU A 78 2.03 -3.77 5.88
C GLU A 78 0.70 -3.51 5.16
N GLY A 79 0.14 -4.50 4.46
CA GLY A 79 -1.21 -4.45 3.90
C GLY A 79 -1.35 -3.72 2.56
N LYS A 80 -0.27 -3.60 1.76
CA LYS A 80 -0.31 -2.95 0.43
C LYS A 80 -1.40 -3.52 -0.49
N THR A 81 -1.44 -4.85 -0.63
CA THR A 81 -2.42 -5.55 -1.47
C THR A 81 -3.85 -5.22 -1.05
N THR A 82 -4.15 -5.25 0.25
CA THR A 82 -5.46 -4.89 0.78
C THR A 82 -5.85 -3.46 0.42
N THR A 83 -4.92 -2.51 0.53
CA THR A 83 -5.15 -1.10 0.16
C THR A 83 -5.35 -0.94 -1.33
N LEU A 84 -4.54 -1.60 -2.18
CA LEU A 84 -4.72 -1.57 -3.63
C LEU A 84 -6.08 -2.14 -4.05
N TYR A 85 -6.49 -3.27 -3.46
CA TYR A 85 -7.80 -3.84 -3.74
C TYR A 85 -8.94 -2.91 -3.31
N SER A 86 -8.78 -2.20 -2.18
CA SER A 86 -9.77 -1.19 -1.73
C SER A 86 -9.83 0.01 -2.69
N ILE A 87 -8.69 0.43 -3.27
CA ILE A 87 -8.64 1.48 -4.29
C ILE A 87 -9.31 0.99 -5.59
N ILE A 88 -9.03 -0.25 -6.01
CA ILE A 88 -9.65 -0.86 -7.18
C ILE A 88 -11.15 -0.98 -7.00
N ASP A 89 -11.62 -1.47 -5.87
CA ASP A 89 -13.05 -1.57 -5.56
C ASP A 89 -13.75 -0.20 -5.63
N TYR A 90 -13.10 0.84 -5.10
CA TYR A 90 -13.56 2.23 -5.22
C TYR A 90 -13.66 2.70 -6.68
N LEU A 91 -12.77 2.25 -7.56
CA LEU A 91 -12.70 2.63 -8.98
C LEU A 91 -13.52 1.72 -9.89
N ASN A 92 -13.84 0.49 -9.46
CA ASN A 92 -14.50 -0.52 -10.27
C ASN A 92 -15.91 -0.08 -10.66
N ARG A 93 -16.13 0.06 -11.95
CA ARG A 93 -17.41 0.40 -12.57
C ARG A 93 -17.59 -0.46 -13.83
N PRO A 94 -18.83 -0.81 -14.23
CA PRO A 94 -19.07 -1.65 -15.41
C PRO A 94 -18.48 -1.13 -16.72
N GLN A 95 -18.21 0.17 -16.81
CA GLN A 95 -17.67 0.82 -18.01
C GLN A 95 -16.13 0.93 -18.00
N ILE A 96 -15.45 0.45 -16.94
CA ILE A 96 -14.00 0.58 -16.78
C ILE A 96 -13.35 -0.78 -16.91
N ASN A 97 -12.45 -0.93 -17.87
CA ASN A 97 -11.66 -2.14 -18.06
C ASN A 97 -10.46 -2.12 -17.09
N ILE A 98 -10.53 -2.91 -16.03
CA ILE A 98 -9.47 -3.02 -15.03
C ILE A 98 -8.74 -4.36 -15.21
N THR A 99 -7.43 -4.29 -15.42
CA THR A 99 -6.58 -5.48 -15.51
C THR A 99 -5.52 -5.44 -14.41
N THR A 100 -5.31 -6.57 -13.73
CA THR A 100 -4.27 -6.70 -12.70
C THR A 100 -3.21 -7.73 -13.13
N ILE A 101 -1.97 -7.49 -12.71
CA ILE A 101 -0.83 -8.40 -12.90
C ILE A 101 -0.21 -8.61 -11.52
N GLU A 102 -0.28 -9.84 -11.00
CA GLU A 102 -0.01 -10.14 -9.58
C GLU A 102 0.85 -11.39 -9.39
N ASP A 103 1.53 -11.50 -8.24
CA ASP A 103 2.38 -12.63 -7.86
C ASP A 103 2.16 -13.05 -6.40
N PRO A 104 1.16 -13.87 -6.14
CA PRO A 104 -0.01 -14.28 -6.94
C PRO A 104 -1.24 -13.38 -6.76
N VAL A 105 -2.35 -13.67 -7.45
CA VAL A 105 -3.68 -13.13 -7.11
C VAL A 105 -4.09 -13.66 -5.73
N GLU A 106 -4.31 -12.74 -4.77
CA GLU A 106 -4.70 -13.09 -3.39
C GLU A 106 -6.20 -13.29 -3.25
N ILE A 107 -7.00 -12.41 -3.87
CA ILE A 107 -8.46 -12.43 -3.84
C ILE A 107 -8.98 -12.24 -5.27
N ARG A 108 -9.93 -13.06 -5.69
CA ARG A 108 -10.62 -12.87 -6.97
C ARG A 108 -11.69 -11.80 -6.81
N ILE A 109 -11.71 -10.86 -7.73
CA ILE A 109 -12.61 -9.71 -7.74
C ILE A 109 -13.46 -9.77 -9.00
N ASP A 110 -14.77 -9.76 -8.85
CA ASP A 110 -15.68 -9.79 -9.97
C ASP A 110 -15.54 -8.50 -10.81
N GLY A 111 -15.59 -8.67 -12.12
CA GLY A 111 -15.47 -7.57 -13.08
C GLY A 111 -14.02 -7.18 -13.43
N LEU A 112 -13.01 -7.85 -12.88
CA LEU A 112 -11.60 -7.59 -13.20
C LEU A 112 -10.98 -8.70 -14.05
N ASN A 113 -10.02 -8.31 -14.88
CA ASN A 113 -9.12 -9.23 -15.58
C ASN A 113 -7.86 -9.41 -14.72
N GLN A 114 -7.76 -10.51 -13.97
CA GLN A 114 -6.64 -10.75 -13.06
C GLN A 114 -5.67 -11.79 -13.64
N ILE A 115 -4.41 -11.39 -13.82
CA ILE A 115 -3.34 -12.19 -14.42
C ILE A 115 -2.31 -12.51 -13.34
N GLU A 116 -1.99 -13.79 -13.18
CA GLU A 116 -0.87 -14.23 -12.35
C GLU A 116 0.41 -14.30 -13.17
N VAL A 117 1.49 -13.75 -12.64
CA VAL A 117 2.83 -13.97 -13.19
C VAL A 117 3.34 -15.36 -12.80
N ASP A 118 4.12 -15.95 -13.67
CA ASP A 118 4.74 -17.26 -13.46
C ASP A 118 6.18 -17.28 -13.97
N ALA A 119 6.82 -18.45 -13.98
CA ALA A 119 8.19 -18.62 -14.47
C ALA A 119 8.36 -18.27 -15.98
N LYS A 120 7.27 -18.21 -16.75
CA LYS A 120 7.26 -17.91 -18.20
C LYS A 120 6.82 -16.48 -18.51
N ALA A 121 6.08 -15.84 -17.61
CA ALA A 121 5.49 -14.53 -17.79
C ALA A 121 5.84 -13.62 -16.61
N SER A 122 6.86 -12.78 -16.77
CA SER A 122 7.26 -11.76 -15.79
C SER A 122 6.25 -10.60 -15.72
N PHE A 123 6.38 -9.71 -14.72
CA PHE A 123 5.61 -8.46 -14.67
C PHE A 123 5.78 -7.63 -15.94
N SER A 124 7.02 -7.46 -16.43
CA SER A 124 7.31 -6.67 -17.62
C SER A 124 6.68 -7.27 -18.89
N SER A 125 6.81 -8.59 -19.11
CA SER A 125 6.23 -9.25 -20.28
C SER A 125 4.70 -9.27 -20.26
N SER A 126 4.10 -9.49 -19.09
CA SER A 126 2.64 -9.44 -18.91
C SER A 126 2.09 -8.04 -19.16
N LEU A 127 2.77 -7.00 -18.63
CA LEU A 127 2.37 -5.60 -18.81
C LEU A 127 2.41 -5.19 -20.29
N ARG A 128 3.45 -5.59 -21.05
CA ARG A 128 3.50 -5.37 -22.52
C ARG A 128 2.31 -6.01 -23.25
N THR A 129 1.83 -7.14 -22.77
CA THR A 129 0.67 -7.82 -23.36
C THR A 129 -0.62 -7.12 -23.02
N VAL A 130 -0.80 -6.72 -21.76
CA VAL A 130 -1.98 -6.03 -21.24
C VAL A 130 -2.20 -4.69 -21.96
N LEU A 131 -1.14 -3.94 -22.27
CA LEU A 131 -1.23 -2.68 -23.01
C LEU A 131 -1.87 -2.80 -24.42
N ARG A 132 -2.03 -4.01 -24.95
CA ARG A 132 -2.73 -4.28 -26.23
C ARG A 132 -4.16 -4.78 -26.05
N GLN A 133 -4.70 -4.71 -24.83
CA GLN A 133 -6.04 -5.19 -24.46
C GLN A 133 -6.98 -4.05 -24.04
N ASP A 134 -6.62 -2.81 -24.38
CA ASP A 134 -7.37 -1.58 -24.10
C ASP A 134 -7.84 -1.46 -22.63
N PRO A 135 -6.94 -1.61 -21.63
CA PRO A 135 -7.29 -1.41 -20.23
C PRO A 135 -7.39 0.09 -19.92
N ASP A 136 -8.37 0.48 -19.11
CA ASP A 136 -8.43 1.83 -18.55
C ASP A 136 -7.52 1.96 -17.33
N ILE A 137 -7.52 0.91 -16.49
CA ILE A 137 -6.73 0.85 -15.25
C ILE A 137 -5.89 -0.44 -15.25
N ILE A 138 -4.61 -0.29 -14.93
CA ILE A 138 -3.69 -1.41 -14.81
C ILE A 138 -3.13 -1.44 -13.40
N LEU A 139 -3.35 -2.53 -12.67
CA LEU A 139 -2.61 -2.79 -11.43
C LEU A 139 -1.39 -3.66 -11.75
N VAL A 140 -0.20 -3.14 -11.46
CA VAL A 140 1.04 -3.90 -11.45
C VAL A 140 1.38 -4.19 -9.99
N GLY A 141 1.31 -5.43 -9.59
CA GLY A 141 1.45 -5.86 -8.18
C GLY A 141 2.64 -5.21 -7.48
N GLU A 142 3.79 -5.17 -8.14
CA GLU A 142 4.94 -4.42 -7.64
C GLU A 142 5.93 -4.04 -8.75
N ILE A 143 6.66 -2.93 -8.53
CA ILE A 143 7.80 -2.52 -9.35
C ILE A 143 9.09 -2.85 -8.58
N ARG A 144 9.80 -3.90 -9.05
CA ARG A 144 11.06 -4.37 -8.45
C ARG A 144 12.29 -3.93 -9.21
N ASP A 145 12.16 -3.76 -10.52
CA ASP A 145 13.25 -3.57 -11.47
C ASP A 145 12.98 -2.43 -12.43
N ARG A 146 14.05 -2.04 -13.14
CA ARG A 146 14.03 -0.94 -14.09
C ARG A 146 13.07 -1.18 -15.25
N GLU A 147 13.05 -2.40 -15.83
CA GLU A 147 12.24 -2.71 -16.99
C GLU A 147 10.76 -2.55 -16.69
N THR A 148 10.30 -3.11 -15.55
CA THR A 148 8.91 -2.96 -15.11
C THR A 148 8.57 -1.49 -14.85
N ALA A 149 9.49 -0.71 -14.23
CA ALA A 149 9.29 0.72 -13.99
C ALA A 149 9.13 1.50 -15.31
N GLU A 150 10.00 1.27 -16.30
CA GLU A 150 9.94 1.91 -17.60
C GLU A 150 8.60 1.66 -18.32
N ILE A 151 8.15 0.39 -18.36
CA ILE A 151 6.89 0.05 -19.02
C ILE A 151 5.69 0.61 -18.27
N ALA A 152 5.69 0.61 -16.92
CA ALA A 152 4.62 1.18 -16.12
C ALA A 152 4.51 2.70 -16.31
N MET A 153 5.65 3.42 -16.35
CA MET A 153 5.68 4.85 -16.67
C MET A 153 5.16 5.13 -18.08
N GLN A 154 5.59 4.33 -19.07
CA GLN A 154 5.14 4.44 -20.46
C GLN A 154 3.63 4.20 -20.58
N ALA A 155 3.08 3.23 -19.85
CA ALA A 155 1.64 3.01 -19.77
C ALA A 155 0.89 4.26 -19.30
N GLY A 156 1.38 4.90 -18.21
CA GLY A 156 0.83 6.16 -17.73
C GLY A 156 0.90 7.29 -18.77
N GLN A 157 1.97 7.38 -19.55
CA GLN A 157 2.12 8.38 -20.62
C GLN A 157 1.15 8.14 -21.79
N THR A 158 0.82 6.88 -22.07
CA THR A 158 0.01 6.48 -23.23
C THR A 158 -1.49 6.34 -22.93
N GLY A 159 -1.98 6.88 -21.83
CA GLY A 159 -3.43 6.99 -21.61
C GLY A 159 -4.00 6.15 -20.48
N HIS A 160 -3.20 5.27 -19.84
CA HIS A 160 -3.67 4.36 -18.83
C HIS A 160 -3.50 4.96 -17.42
N TYR A 161 -4.36 4.54 -16.48
CA TYR A 161 -4.13 4.78 -15.07
C TYR A 161 -3.42 3.57 -14.46
N VAL A 162 -2.21 3.75 -13.98
CA VAL A 162 -1.41 2.66 -13.40
C VAL A 162 -1.42 2.74 -11.89
N LEU A 163 -1.75 1.63 -11.24
CA LEU A 163 -1.61 1.42 -9.81
C LEU A 163 -0.48 0.43 -9.56
N SER A 164 0.42 0.71 -8.63
CA SER A 164 1.48 -0.24 -8.31
C SER A 164 1.96 -0.12 -6.87
N THR A 165 2.84 -1.06 -6.47
CA THR A 165 3.56 -0.96 -5.20
C THR A 165 5.05 -0.85 -5.38
N ILE A 166 5.69 -0.25 -4.37
CA ILE A 166 7.14 -0.21 -4.25
C ILE A 166 7.54 -0.38 -2.78
N HIS A 167 8.72 -0.97 -2.54
CA HIS A 167 9.22 -1.12 -1.18
C HIS A 167 10.08 0.09 -0.80
N THR A 168 9.45 1.08 -0.15
CA THR A 168 10.11 2.24 0.46
C THR A 168 9.55 2.52 1.84
N ILE A 169 10.24 3.35 2.61
CA ILE A 169 9.89 3.65 4.00
C ILE A 169 8.84 4.76 4.12
N ASP A 170 8.79 5.68 3.17
CA ASP A 170 7.82 6.77 3.12
C ASP A 170 7.44 7.12 1.68
N SER A 171 6.47 8.02 1.52
CA SER A 171 5.91 8.39 0.23
C SER A 171 6.87 9.25 -0.63
N ILE A 172 7.79 9.99 -0.02
CA ILE A 172 8.78 10.83 -0.73
C ILE A 172 9.92 9.96 -1.26
N GLU A 173 10.31 8.94 -0.51
CA GLU A 173 11.32 7.97 -0.92
C GLU A 173 10.95 7.21 -2.21
N VAL A 174 9.68 7.16 -2.58
CA VAL A 174 9.24 6.60 -3.87
C VAL A 174 9.92 7.32 -5.02
N ILE A 175 10.02 8.65 -4.99
CA ILE A 175 10.69 9.47 -6.01
C ILE A 175 12.18 9.09 -6.11
N THR A 176 12.86 9.03 -4.97
CA THR A 176 14.26 8.61 -4.90
C THR A 176 14.46 7.19 -5.42
N ARG A 177 13.53 6.29 -5.12
CA ARG A 177 13.59 4.89 -5.58
C ARG A 177 13.43 4.78 -7.09
N LEU A 178 12.49 5.53 -7.68
CA LEU A 178 12.31 5.59 -9.13
C LEU A 178 13.55 6.18 -9.84
N ARG A 179 14.17 7.25 -9.29
CA ARG A 179 15.45 7.78 -9.77
C ARG A 179 16.54 6.71 -9.77
N LYS A 180 16.69 5.97 -8.68
CA LYS A 180 17.66 4.87 -8.55
C LYS A 180 17.40 3.72 -9.52
N MET A 181 16.16 3.52 -9.95
CA MET A 181 15.80 2.57 -11.01
C MET A 181 16.08 3.12 -12.42
N GLY A 182 16.59 4.34 -12.54
CA GLY A 182 16.97 4.97 -13.80
C GLY A 182 15.85 5.74 -14.50
N MET A 183 14.75 6.02 -13.80
CA MET A 183 13.69 6.89 -14.34
C MET A 183 14.17 8.35 -14.36
N SER A 184 13.89 9.05 -15.46
CA SER A 184 14.24 10.47 -15.56
C SER A 184 13.36 11.33 -14.64
N ASN A 185 13.90 12.46 -14.19
CA ASN A 185 13.09 13.42 -13.42
C ASN A 185 11.89 13.93 -14.21
N TYR A 186 12.03 14.04 -15.53
CA TYR A 186 10.93 14.43 -16.42
C TYR A 186 9.81 13.39 -16.39
N ASP A 187 10.12 12.10 -16.55
CA ASP A 187 9.12 11.05 -16.53
C ASP A 187 8.43 10.97 -15.17
N ILE A 188 9.21 11.00 -14.08
CA ILE A 188 8.66 10.95 -12.72
C ILE A 188 7.73 12.14 -12.49
N SER A 189 8.17 13.36 -12.78
CA SER A 189 7.38 14.58 -12.58
C SER A 189 6.10 14.62 -13.42
N SER A 190 6.16 14.07 -14.63
CA SER A 190 5.02 14.09 -15.56
C SER A 190 3.96 13.05 -15.21
N ILE A 191 4.36 11.87 -14.71
CA ILE A 191 3.49 10.71 -14.63
C ILE A 191 3.14 10.30 -13.19
N LEU A 192 4.05 10.48 -12.22
CA LEU A 192 3.72 10.21 -10.82
C LEU A 192 2.68 11.22 -10.32
N ALA A 193 1.47 10.76 -10.05
CA ALA A 193 0.38 11.64 -9.60
C ALA A 193 0.17 11.57 -8.09
N THR A 194 0.35 10.39 -7.50
CA THR A 194 0.17 10.18 -6.06
C THR A 194 1.13 9.12 -5.56
N SER A 195 1.72 9.38 -4.42
CA SER A 195 2.48 8.40 -3.65
C SER A 195 1.87 8.26 -2.27
N VAL A 196 1.50 7.03 -1.92
CA VAL A 196 0.89 6.71 -0.62
C VAL A 196 1.87 5.84 0.15
N SER A 197 2.18 6.19 1.39
CA SER A 197 2.86 5.26 2.28
C SER A 197 1.97 4.84 3.43
N GLN A 198 2.13 3.60 3.87
CA GLN A 198 1.31 3.04 4.94
C GLN A 198 2.10 2.18 5.92
N ARG A 199 1.53 2.05 7.13
CA ARG A 199 1.92 1.06 8.15
C ARG A 199 0.67 0.51 8.79
N LEU A 200 0.78 -0.70 9.35
CA LEU A 200 -0.28 -1.31 10.15
C LEU A 200 0.02 -1.13 11.63
N VAL A 201 -0.93 -0.57 12.35
CA VAL A 201 -0.90 -0.49 13.82
C VAL A 201 -1.96 -1.43 14.40
N ARG A 202 -1.71 -1.94 15.61
CA ARG A 202 -2.65 -2.79 16.34
C ARG A 202 -3.83 -1.95 16.83
N LYS A 203 -5.04 -2.44 16.65
CA LYS A 203 -6.25 -1.85 17.25
C LYS A 203 -6.39 -2.35 18.69
N ILE A 204 -6.74 -1.46 19.60
CA ILE A 204 -7.11 -1.85 20.97
C ILE A 204 -8.37 -2.72 20.90
N CYS A 205 -8.40 -3.77 21.69
CA CYS A 205 -9.52 -4.70 21.74
C CYS A 205 -10.78 -4.02 22.31
N PRO A 206 -11.87 -3.93 21.57
CA PRO A 206 -13.08 -3.23 22.03
C PRO A 206 -13.78 -3.93 23.19
N TYR A 207 -13.47 -5.21 23.43
CA TYR A 207 -14.09 -6.00 24.50
C TYR A 207 -13.41 -5.82 25.86
N CYS A 208 -12.21 -5.26 25.92
CA CYS A 208 -11.45 -5.07 27.17
C CYS A 208 -10.71 -3.73 27.22
N ALA A 209 -10.94 -2.85 26.28
CA ALA A 209 -10.40 -1.50 26.33
C ALA A 209 -10.95 -0.77 27.58
N LYS A 210 -10.07 -0.15 28.33
CA LYS A 210 -10.44 0.70 29.46
C LYS A 210 -10.20 2.15 29.08
N GLU A 211 -11.26 2.93 29.12
CA GLU A 211 -11.20 4.36 28.84
C GLU A 211 -10.43 5.09 29.95
N ARG A 212 -9.58 6.04 29.59
CA ARG A 212 -8.85 6.91 30.50
C ARG A 212 -8.58 8.30 29.89
N ASP A 213 -8.23 9.22 30.75
CA ASP A 213 -7.72 10.52 30.29
C ASP A 213 -6.29 10.41 29.75
N PHE A 214 -5.91 11.34 28.88
CA PHE A 214 -4.53 11.53 28.49
C PHE A 214 -3.69 12.01 29.66
N THR A 215 -2.54 11.42 29.89
CA THR A 215 -1.55 11.91 30.83
C THR A 215 -0.91 13.21 30.30
N ASP A 216 -0.36 14.05 31.19
CA ASP A 216 0.29 15.30 30.78
C ASP A 216 1.51 15.03 29.90
N LYS A 217 2.23 13.92 30.15
CA LYS A 217 3.35 13.49 29.31
C LYS A 217 2.90 13.12 27.88
N GLU A 218 1.77 12.44 27.74
CA GLU A 218 1.20 12.10 26.42
C GLU A 218 0.79 13.37 25.67
N LYS A 219 0.11 14.29 26.35
CA LYS A 219 -0.28 15.59 25.76
C LYS A 219 0.95 16.39 25.31
N GLU A 220 2.00 16.42 26.12
CA GLU A 220 3.25 17.11 25.79
C GLU A 220 3.90 16.50 24.53
N ILE A 221 4.01 15.17 24.44
CA ILE A 221 4.58 14.48 23.27
C ILE A 221 3.73 14.76 22.02
N ILE A 222 2.40 14.63 22.11
CA ILE A 222 1.48 14.85 20.99
C ILE A 222 1.57 16.30 20.52
N ASN A 223 1.61 17.27 21.44
CA ASN A 223 1.73 18.69 21.09
C ASN A 223 3.06 18.99 20.41
N LYS A 224 4.19 18.47 20.91
CA LYS A 224 5.51 18.63 20.26
C LYS A 224 5.52 18.09 18.82
N ILE A 225 4.88 16.94 18.61
CA ILE A 225 4.73 16.38 17.26
C ILE A 225 3.80 17.28 16.42
N GLY A 226 2.71 17.75 17.01
CA GLY A 226 1.78 18.64 16.36
C GLY A 226 2.43 19.95 15.92
N GLU A 227 3.20 20.59 16.77
CA GLU A 227 3.96 21.81 16.46
C GLU A 227 4.93 21.59 15.29
N LYS A 228 5.69 20.48 15.32
CA LYS A 228 6.64 20.13 14.23
C LYS A 228 5.98 20.05 12.87
N TYR A 229 4.70 19.64 12.80
CA TYR A 229 3.97 19.41 11.55
C TYR A 229 2.77 20.35 11.37
N ASN A 230 2.79 21.49 12.07
CA ASN A 230 1.73 22.51 12.02
C ASN A 230 0.31 21.91 12.17
N THR A 231 0.15 20.99 13.12
CA THR A 231 -1.11 20.30 13.42
C THR A 231 -1.47 20.52 14.88
N LYS A 232 -2.65 21.07 15.13
CA LYS A 232 -3.15 21.26 16.51
C LYS A 232 -3.97 20.05 16.93
N PHE A 233 -3.73 19.58 18.15
CA PHE A 233 -4.53 18.54 18.80
C PHE A 233 -5.32 19.14 19.95
N ASP A 234 -6.63 18.88 19.97
CA ASP A 234 -7.50 19.27 21.06
C ASP A 234 -7.84 18.04 21.90
N PHE A 235 -7.56 18.12 23.20
CA PHE A 235 -7.81 17.05 24.17
C PHE A 235 -9.11 17.26 24.97
N LYS A 236 -9.81 18.39 24.77
CA LYS A 236 -11.02 18.71 25.55
C LYS A 236 -12.11 17.69 25.26
N GLY A 237 -12.54 17.00 26.30
CA GLY A 237 -13.57 15.96 26.20
C GLY A 237 -13.16 14.69 25.44
N LYS A 238 -11.88 14.56 25.04
CA LYS A 238 -11.36 13.36 24.40
C LYS A 238 -10.70 12.44 25.40
N LYS A 239 -10.91 11.17 25.19
CA LYS A 239 -10.34 10.08 25.99
C LYS A 239 -9.37 9.25 25.15
N THR A 240 -8.51 8.54 25.82
CA THR A 240 -7.69 7.46 25.23
C THR A 240 -8.04 6.15 25.89
N TYR A 241 -7.48 5.06 25.40
CA TYR A 241 -7.80 3.72 25.88
C TYR A 241 -6.55 2.96 26.29
N GLU A 242 -6.70 2.15 27.32
CA GLU A 242 -5.66 1.26 27.83
C GLU A 242 -6.00 -0.20 27.44
N PRO A 243 -5.06 -0.94 26.85
CA PRO A 243 -5.25 -2.35 26.53
C PRO A 243 -5.13 -3.21 27.81
N VAL A 244 -6.22 -3.86 28.23
CA VAL A 244 -6.23 -4.67 29.44
C VAL A 244 -5.91 -6.14 29.16
N GLY A 245 -6.58 -6.73 28.16
CA GLY A 245 -6.51 -8.16 27.86
C GLY A 245 -7.79 -8.91 28.24
N CYS A 246 -8.23 -9.83 27.37
CA CYS A 246 -9.36 -10.73 27.62
C CYS A 246 -9.26 -12.00 26.76
N LYS A 247 -10.16 -12.94 26.95
CA LYS A 247 -10.22 -14.19 26.14
C LYS A 247 -10.38 -13.92 24.65
N LYS A 248 -11.11 -12.86 24.24
CA LYS A 248 -11.34 -12.51 22.82
C LYS A 248 -10.06 -12.07 22.11
N CYS A 249 -9.13 -11.45 22.78
CA CYS A 249 -7.85 -10.99 22.25
C CYS A 249 -6.67 -11.86 22.72
N ASN A 250 -6.91 -13.04 23.24
CA ASN A 250 -5.88 -13.93 23.78
C ASN A 250 -4.97 -13.20 24.78
N GLN A 251 -5.55 -12.44 25.71
CA GLN A 251 -4.88 -11.65 26.75
C GLN A 251 -3.92 -10.56 26.24
N SER A 252 -3.88 -10.29 24.96
CA SER A 252 -2.96 -9.29 24.36
C SER A 252 -3.40 -7.84 24.56
N GLY A 253 -4.69 -7.59 24.81
CA GLY A 253 -5.29 -6.24 24.82
C GLY A 253 -5.52 -5.66 23.43
N TYR A 254 -5.15 -6.35 22.35
CA TYR A 254 -5.27 -5.88 20.97
C TYR A 254 -6.01 -6.89 20.10
N LEU A 255 -6.81 -6.38 19.17
CA LEU A 255 -7.57 -7.19 18.23
C LEU A 255 -7.60 -6.52 16.85
N ASN A 256 -7.15 -7.24 15.82
CA ASN A 256 -6.99 -6.73 14.46
C ASN A 256 -5.93 -5.61 14.31
N ARG A 257 -5.78 -5.13 13.10
CA ARG A 257 -4.89 -4.04 12.72
C ARG A 257 -5.65 -3.02 11.88
N ILE A 258 -5.16 -1.79 11.85
CA ILE A 258 -5.66 -0.72 10.99
C ILE A 258 -4.47 -0.05 10.32
N GLY A 259 -4.67 0.42 9.08
CA GLY A 259 -3.66 1.20 8.37
C GLY A 259 -3.57 2.61 8.94
N ILE A 260 -2.36 3.15 8.99
CA ILE A 260 -2.08 4.57 9.06
C ILE A 260 -1.40 4.99 7.76
N PHE A 261 -1.71 6.18 7.28
CA PHE A 261 -1.36 6.60 5.92
C PHE A 261 -0.73 7.98 5.89
N GLU A 262 0.18 8.15 4.97
CA GLU A 262 0.59 9.46 4.46
C GLU A 262 0.39 9.48 2.95
N VAL A 263 -0.17 10.57 2.44
CA VAL A 263 -0.54 10.71 1.03
C VAL A 263 0.14 11.94 0.47
N LEU A 264 1.05 11.74 -0.47
CA LEU A 264 1.71 12.78 -1.23
C LEU A 264 1.05 12.87 -2.60
N ASN A 265 0.20 13.86 -2.81
CA ASN A 265 -0.24 14.25 -4.15
C ASN A 265 0.85 15.12 -4.79
N ILE A 266 1.19 14.82 -6.03
CA ILE A 266 2.21 15.58 -6.78
C ILE A 266 1.52 16.79 -7.42
N ASP A 267 1.40 17.86 -6.61
CA ASP A 267 0.92 19.16 -7.05
C ASP A 267 2.00 19.88 -7.88
N ASP A 268 1.68 20.98 -8.54
CA ASP A 268 2.57 21.63 -9.52
C ASP A 268 3.92 22.05 -8.90
N GLU A 269 3.91 22.56 -7.67
CA GLU A 269 5.15 22.98 -6.97
C GLU A 269 6.05 21.78 -6.61
N VAL A 270 5.45 20.63 -6.23
CA VAL A 270 6.19 19.39 -5.99
C VAL A 270 6.72 18.83 -7.31
N ARG A 271 5.92 18.92 -8.37
CA ARG A 271 6.29 18.51 -9.73
C ARG A 271 7.52 19.26 -10.24
N ASP A 272 7.53 20.59 -10.07
CA ASP A 272 8.65 21.43 -10.44
C ASP A 272 9.95 21.07 -9.68
N LEU A 273 9.82 20.76 -8.39
CA LEU A 273 10.97 20.31 -7.60
C LEU A 273 11.51 18.97 -8.09
N ILE A 274 10.62 18.02 -8.45
CA ILE A 274 11.03 16.73 -9.01
C ILE A 274 11.75 16.95 -10.35
N ALA A 275 11.18 17.78 -11.24
CA ALA A 275 11.71 18.02 -12.58
C ALA A 275 13.13 18.61 -12.55
N ARG A 276 13.43 19.52 -11.61
CA ARG A 276 14.76 20.13 -11.45
C ARG A 276 15.69 19.41 -10.46
N ASP A 277 15.44 18.12 -10.22
CA ASP A 277 16.24 17.26 -9.35
C ASP A 277 16.29 17.70 -7.88
N GLY A 278 15.22 18.30 -7.39
CA GLY A 278 15.12 18.70 -6.00
C GLY A 278 15.34 17.52 -5.05
N SER A 279 16.00 17.77 -3.94
CA SER A 279 16.31 16.79 -2.90
C SER A 279 15.04 16.32 -2.18
N SER A 280 15.08 15.14 -1.55
CA SER A 280 13.98 14.66 -0.72
C SER A 280 13.63 15.62 0.43
N MET A 281 14.61 16.41 0.91
CA MET A 281 14.38 17.43 1.94
C MET A 281 13.57 18.60 1.42
N GLU A 282 13.89 19.13 0.23
CA GLU A 282 13.16 20.23 -0.41
C GLU A 282 11.74 19.80 -0.77
N ILE A 283 11.58 18.59 -1.35
CA ILE A 283 10.27 18.02 -1.66
C ILE A 283 9.44 17.89 -0.39
N ARG A 284 10.03 17.40 0.71
CA ARG A 284 9.34 17.25 2.00
C ARG A 284 8.91 18.59 2.59
N ALA A 285 9.79 19.58 2.56
CA ALA A 285 9.50 20.92 3.05
C ALA A 285 8.30 21.53 2.28
N LYS A 286 8.35 21.46 0.94
CA LYS A 286 7.27 21.96 0.09
C LYS A 286 5.96 21.18 0.29
N ALA A 287 6.02 19.86 0.36
CA ALA A 287 4.83 19.04 0.62
C ALA A 287 4.16 19.40 1.96
N LEU A 288 4.95 19.64 3.02
CA LEU A 288 4.42 20.09 4.32
C LEU A 288 3.75 21.47 4.22
N GLU A 289 4.31 22.41 3.47
CA GLU A 289 3.68 23.71 3.20
C GLU A 289 2.32 23.57 2.50
N LEU A 290 2.20 22.59 1.58
CA LEU A 290 0.98 22.27 0.83
C LEU A 290 -0.01 21.38 1.62
N GLY A 291 0.27 21.10 2.89
CA GLY A 291 -0.65 20.37 3.78
C GLY A 291 -0.45 18.85 3.82
N TYR A 292 0.64 18.33 3.25
CA TYR A 292 1.01 16.92 3.42
C TYR A 292 1.16 16.57 4.91
N LYS A 293 0.63 15.42 5.29
CA LYS A 293 0.65 14.92 6.66
C LYS A 293 1.43 13.61 6.74
N PRO A 294 2.55 13.59 7.47
CA PRO A 294 3.30 12.35 7.69
C PRO A 294 2.51 11.30 8.46
N LEU A 295 2.90 10.03 8.33
CA LEU A 295 2.28 8.86 8.99
C LEU A 295 1.98 9.07 10.46
N VAL A 296 2.89 9.72 11.19
CA VAL A 296 2.73 9.98 12.63
C VAL A 296 1.50 10.83 12.94
N ILE A 297 1.15 11.77 12.08
CA ILE A 297 -0.03 12.64 12.29
C ILE A 297 -1.33 11.84 12.09
N ASP A 298 -1.38 10.96 11.11
CA ASP A 298 -2.53 10.07 10.91
C ASP A 298 -2.65 9.06 12.06
N GLY A 299 -1.51 8.49 12.50
CA GLY A 299 -1.48 7.57 13.63
C GLY A 299 -1.91 8.21 14.97
N LEU A 300 -1.63 9.50 15.18
CA LEU A 300 -2.08 10.21 16.38
C LEU A 300 -3.57 10.60 16.36
N LYS A 301 -4.20 10.55 15.19
CA LYS A 301 -5.65 10.81 15.05
C LYS A 301 -6.50 9.55 15.25
N LYS A 302 -5.91 8.39 15.15
CA LYS A 302 -6.52 7.05 15.33
C LYS A 302 -6.27 6.47 16.70
#